data_567120c888c6ae2cf24dbc8441b0420c
#
_entry.id   567120c888c6ae2cf24dbc8441b0420c
#
_cell.length_a   1.000
_cell.length_b   1.000
_cell.length_c   1.000
_cell.angle_alpha   90.00
_cell.angle_beta   90.00
_cell.angle_gamma   90.00
#
_symmetry.space_group_name_H-M   'P 1'
#
loop_
_entity.id
_entity.type
_entity.pdbx_description
1 polymer ?
#
loop_
_entity_poly.entity_id
_entity_poly.type
_entity_poly.pdbx_seq_one_letter_code
_entity_poly.pdbx_strand_id
1 'polypeptide(L)'
;MTSAALSPALPPTAAGTDGRRGGTQAWPAPAPGTLTPGRSPHHSHDSATPGFLRSVGVELLKMHRLRVLLIAILLAIASVAMSSTNLFSQSTIRSLDNPAAKPWAMLLLGTAFVNAMTGTVFVAVLASRQTDIEHSGAGWNLAATSGLTPGALCRVKLAALTLLIAPTVVLQNSALIIFGRIMGISVPLDVGPWVTYTLLLALVNTAMCAYHLWLAAVVENQLVVMSVGLLGGFIGIYMLLSPPALARLLPWGYYAIITPAKVSMVDSHAVYEYLQVPMGWVAGFLVLTAVI
;
A
#
# COMPACT_ATOMS: atom_id res chain seq x y z
N MET A 1 -34.08 10.35 -47.40
CA MET A 1 -34.88 9.11 -47.41
C MET A 1 -35.18 8.72 -46.02
N THR A 2 -36.39 8.89 -45.68
CA THR A 2 -37.19 8.64 -44.48
C THR A 2 -37.27 7.17 -44.09
N SER A 3 -37.19 6.87 -42.77
CA SER A 3 -37.91 5.78 -42.11
C SER A 3 -37.70 5.94 -40.59
N ALA A 4 -38.61 6.48 -39.86
CA ALA A 4 -39.88 6.00 -39.31
C ALA A 4 -39.68 5.05 -38.13
N ALA A 5 -40.07 5.56 -36.96
CA ALA A 5 -40.21 4.98 -35.65
C ALA A 5 -41.07 3.71 -35.59
N LEU A 6 -40.77 2.86 -34.62
CA LEU A 6 -41.74 1.94 -34.02
C LEU A 6 -41.46 1.82 -32.52
N SER A 7 -42.33 2.42 -31.75
CA SER A 7 -42.55 2.26 -30.31
C SER A 7 -43.40 1.00 -30.09
N PRO A 8 -43.16 0.09 -29.17
CA PRO A 8 -44.14 -0.93 -28.79
C PRO A 8 -44.99 -0.44 -27.61
N ALA A 9 -46.28 -0.65 -27.77
CA ALA A 9 -47.37 -0.35 -26.92
C ALA A 9 -47.40 -1.14 -25.61
N LEU A 10 -47.90 -0.50 -24.55
CA LEU A 10 -48.28 -1.12 -23.28
C LEU A 10 -49.53 -1.98 -23.39
N PRO A 11 -49.65 -3.12 -22.72
CA PRO A 11 -50.88 -3.90 -22.65
C PRO A 11 -51.87 -3.30 -21.61
N PRO A 12 -53.16 -3.55 -21.73
CA PRO A 12 -54.24 -2.91 -20.98
C PRO A 12 -54.44 -3.55 -19.60
N THR A 13 -54.78 -2.71 -18.65
CA THR A 13 -55.27 -3.02 -17.32
C THR A 13 -56.57 -3.85 -17.34
N ALA A 14 -56.56 -5.03 -16.77
CA ALA A 14 -57.73 -5.79 -16.44
C ALA A 14 -58.24 -5.43 -15.04
N ALA A 15 -59.40 -4.85 -14.94
CA ALA A 15 -60.17 -4.70 -13.72
C ALA A 15 -60.75 -6.06 -13.30
N GLY A 16 -60.38 -6.50 -12.10
CA GLY A 16 -60.96 -7.69 -11.47
C GLY A 16 -61.41 -7.31 -10.08
N THR A 17 -62.70 -7.05 -9.92
CA THR A 17 -63.46 -7.01 -8.67
C THR A 17 -63.51 -8.40 -8.08
N ASP A 18 -63.00 -8.61 -6.88
CA ASP A 18 -63.56 -9.61 -6.00
C ASP A 18 -63.40 -9.23 -4.53
N GLY A 19 -64.55 -9.12 -3.88
CA GLY A 19 -64.71 -8.77 -2.48
C GLY A 19 -64.45 -9.95 -1.56
N ARG A 20 -63.46 -9.81 -0.73
CA ARG A 20 -63.38 -10.62 0.52
C ARG A 20 -63.30 -9.73 1.72
N ARG A 21 -64.38 -9.70 2.47
CA ARG A 21 -64.44 -9.26 3.85
C ARG A 21 -63.44 -10.10 4.66
N GLY A 22 -62.31 -9.56 5.00
CA GLY A 22 -61.35 -10.07 5.99
C GLY A 22 -61.61 -9.34 7.32
N GLY A 23 -62.10 -10.05 8.29
CA GLY A 23 -62.35 -9.51 9.62
C GLY A 23 -61.08 -8.99 10.26
N THR A 24 -61.13 -7.78 10.76
CA THR A 24 -60.12 -7.22 11.65
C THR A 24 -60.14 -8.04 12.96
N GLN A 25 -59.21 -8.98 13.10
CA GLN A 25 -58.89 -9.56 14.39
C GLN A 25 -58.23 -8.45 15.23
N ALA A 26 -59.06 -7.86 16.08
CA ALA A 26 -58.57 -6.94 17.10
C ALA A 26 -57.72 -7.75 18.10
N TRP A 27 -56.43 -7.41 18.16
CA TRP A 27 -55.53 -7.93 19.15
C TRP A 27 -56.04 -7.49 20.54
N PRO A 28 -56.19 -8.41 21.53
CA PRO A 28 -56.64 -8.00 22.84
C PRO A 28 -55.62 -7.07 23.48
N ALA A 29 -56.11 -5.92 23.97
CA ALA A 29 -55.27 -4.99 24.71
C ALA A 29 -54.75 -5.68 25.98
N PRO A 30 -53.43 -5.54 26.31
CA PRO A 30 -52.91 -6.10 27.55
C PRO A 30 -53.59 -5.43 28.76
N ALA A 31 -53.97 -6.24 29.72
CA ALA A 31 -54.53 -5.77 30.99
C ALA A 31 -53.56 -4.83 31.71
N PRO A 32 -54.04 -3.81 32.45
CA PRO A 32 -53.21 -2.94 33.24
C PRO A 32 -52.53 -3.70 34.37
N GLY A 33 -51.39 -4.31 34.05
CA GLY A 33 -50.53 -4.92 35.07
C GLY A 33 -49.70 -3.86 35.77
N THR A 34 -49.75 -3.85 37.07
CA THR A 34 -48.93 -3.07 37.99
C THR A 34 -47.47 -3.08 37.55
N LEU A 35 -46.99 -1.91 37.06
CA LEU A 35 -45.60 -1.68 36.79
C LEU A 35 -44.82 -1.69 38.13
N THR A 36 -44.35 -2.81 38.57
CA THR A 36 -43.22 -2.84 39.50
C THR A 36 -42.04 -2.20 38.80
N PRO A 37 -41.35 -1.23 39.42
CA PRO A 37 -40.11 -0.70 38.83
C PRO A 37 -39.09 -1.82 38.88
N GLY A 38 -39.08 -2.65 37.84
CA GLY A 38 -38.02 -3.63 37.62
C GLY A 38 -36.72 -2.88 37.46
N ARG A 39 -35.85 -3.06 38.42
CA ARG A 39 -34.44 -2.64 38.39
C ARG A 39 -33.86 -3.19 37.12
N SER A 40 -33.77 -2.33 36.07
CA SER A 40 -33.03 -2.65 34.86
C SER A 40 -31.62 -3.07 35.29
N PRO A 41 -31.17 -4.27 34.96
CA PRO A 41 -29.74 -4.55 35.10
C PRO A 41 -29.06 -3.56 34.17
N HIS A 42 -28.46 -2.51 34.73
CA HIS A 42 -27.41 -1.75 34.03
C HIS A 42 -26.31 -2.75 33.74
N HIS A 43 -26.44 -3.48 32.63
CA HIS A 43 -25.28 -3.99 31.94
C HIS A 43 -24.56 -2.72 31.43
N SER A 44 -23.69 -2.18 32.27
CA SER A 44 -22.56 -1.39 31.83
C SER A 44 -21.79 -2.32 30.90
N HIS A 45 -22.19 -2.35 29.62
CA HIS A 45 -21.28 -2.72 28.58
C HIS A 45 -20.18 -1.66 28.63
N ASP A 46 -19.20 -1.86 29.51
CA ASP A 46 -17.87 -1.35 29.28
C ASP A 46 -17.45 -1.92 27.93
N SER A 47 -17.85 -1.20 26.87
CA SER A 47 -17.31 -1.39 25.53
C SER A 47 -15.86 -0.90 25.58
N ALA A 48 -15.01 -1.69 26.28
CA ALA A 48 -13.59 -1.48 26.27
C ALA A 48 -13.18 -1.51 24.80
N THR A 49 -12.78 -0.36 24.27
CA THR A 49 -12.20 -0.26 22.92
C THR A 49 -11.15 -1.37 22.79
N PRO A 50 -11.24 -2.20 21.75
CA PRO A 50 -10.33 -3.34 21.61
C PRO A 50 -8.89 -2.81 21.62
N GLY A 51 -8.01 -3.39 22.44
CA GLY A 51 -6.63 -2.94 22.55
C GLY A 51 -5.96 -2.90 21.19
N PHE A 52 -5.10 -1.92 20.96
CA PHE A 52 -4.43 -1.66 19.66
C PHE A 52 -3.84 -2.93 19.02
N LEU A 53 -3.11 -3.74 19.78
CA LEU A 53 -2.48 -4.98 19.29
C LEU A 53 -3.53 -6.01 18.83
N ARG A 54 -4.66 -6.12 19.53
CA ARG A 54 -5.77 -7.00 19.13
C ARG A 54 -6.37 -6.52 17.81
N SER A 55 -6.54 -5.22 17.63
CA SER A 55 -7.04 -4.63 16.39
C SER A 55 -6.08 -4.87 15.22
N VAL A 56 -4.76 -4.74 15.42
CA VAL A 56 -3.75 -5.09 14.42
C VAL A 56 -3.84 -6.57 14.04
N GLY A 57 -4.01 -7.47 15.00
CA GLY A 57 -4.20 -8.90 14.74
C GLY A 57 -5.43 -9.19 13.87
N VAL A 58 -6.53 -8.50 14.10
CA VAL A 58 -7.74 -8.61 13.25
C VAL A 58 -7.47 -8.13 11.82
N GLU A 59 -6.75 -7.01 11.65
CA GLU A 59 -6.40 -6.52 10.31
C GLU A 59 -5.47 -7.49 9.57
N LEU A 60 -4.50 -8.11 10.26
CA LEU A 60 -3.65 -9.16 9.66
C LEU A 60 -4.46 -10.38 9.19
N LEU A 61 -5.47 -10.80 9.95
CA LEU A 61 -6.38 -11.87 9.55
C LEU A 61 -7.21 -11.49 8.31
N LYS A 62 -7.69 -10.24 8.23
CA LYS A 62 -8.36 -9.72 7.02
C LYS A 62 -7.42 -9.76 5.80
N MET A 63 -6.15 -9.36 5.97
CA MET A 63 -5.15 -9.38 4.89
C MET A 63 -4.92 -10.78 4.34
N HIS A 64 -4.87 -11.80 5.20
CA HIS A 64 -4.77 -13.19 4.77
C HIS A 64 -5.96 -13.60 3.88
N ARG A 65 -7.18 -13.27 4.29
CA ARG A 65 -8.41 -13.57 3.53
C ARG A 65 -8.46 -12.87 2.17
N LEU A 66 -7.91 -11.65 2.07
CA LEU A 66 -7.84 -10.85 0.83
C LEU A 66 -6.71 -11.24 -0.11
N ARG A 67 -5.93 -12.25 0.23
CA ARG A 67 -4.74 -12.64 -0.54
C ARG A 67 -3.72 -11.50 -0.72
N VAL A 68 -3.70 -10.52 0.21
CA VAL A 68 -2.77 -9.39 0.16
C VAL A 68 -1.33 -9.88 0.21
N LEU A 69 -1.05 -10.92 0.99
CA LEU A 69 0.26 -11.56 1.04
C LEU A 69 0.70 -12.12 -0.32
N LEU A 70 -0.21 -12.77 -1.05
CA LEU A 70 0.09 -13.27 -2.40
C LEU A 70 0.47 -12.14 -3.35
N ILE A 71 -0.28 -11.03 -3.33
CA ILE A 71 0.01 -9.85 -4.14
C ILE A 71 1.38 -9.27 -3.75
N ALA A 72 1.68 -9.17 -2.46
CA ALA A 72 2.97 -8.70 -1.98
C ALA A 72 4.14 -9.57 -2.47
N ILE A 73 4.00 -10.89 -2.41
CA ILE A 73 4.99 -11.84 -2.90
C ILE A 73 5.19 -11.70 -4.41
N LEU A 74 4.11 -11.64 -5.19
CA LEU A 74 4.21 -11.50 -6.65
C LEU A 74 4.89 -10.19 -7.06
N LEU A 75 4.55 -9.07 -6.41
CA LEU A 75 5.19 -7.79 -6.68
C LEU A 75 6.66 -7.77 -6.24
N ALA A 76 7.00 -8.41 -5.12
CA ALA A 76 8.39 -8.56 -4.70
C ALA A 76 9.21 -9.40 -5.68
N ILE A 77 8.67 -10.52 -6.16
CA ILE A 77 9.32 -11.36 -7.19
C ILE A 77 9.51 -10.57 -8.48
N ALA A 78 8.49 -9.84 -8.94
CA ALA A 78 8.59 -8.99 -10.13
C ALA A 78 9.67 -7.91 -9.97
N SER A 79 9.73 -7.27 -8.79
CA SER A 79 10.75 -6.26 -8.49
C SER A 79 12.17 -6.85 -8.49
N VAL A 80 12.36 -8.04 -7.88
CA VAL A 80 13.64 -8.76 -7.91
C VAL A 80 14.04 -9.11 -9.34
N ALA A 81 13.11 -9.68 -10.12
CA ALA A 81 13.35 -10.04 -11.51
C ALA A 81 13.76 -8.83 -12.36
N MET A 82 13.02 -7.72 -12.24
CA MET A 82 13.33 -6.46 -12.96
C MET A 82 14.68 -5.87 -12.53
N SER A 83 14.97 -5.85 -11.23
CA SER A 83 16.24 -5.34 -10.71
C SER A 83 17.44 -6.18 -11.17
N SER A 84 17.22 -7.46 -11.43
CA SER A 84 18.25 -8.40 -11.86
C SER A 84 18.57 -8.32 -13.35
N THR A 85 17.77 -7.64 -14.17
CA THR A 85 17.91 -7.63 -15.63
C THR A 85 19.28 -7.14 -16.09
N ASN A 86 19.85 -6.16 -15.40
CA ASN A 86 21.17 -5.62 -15.72
C ASN A 86 22.30 -6.65 -15.57
N LEU A 87 22.13 -7.68 -14.75
CA LEU A 87 23.14 -8.75 -14.55
C LEU A 87 23.29 -9.65 -15.78
N PHE A 88 22.34 -9.66 -16.71
CA PHE A 88 22.38 -10.43 -17.95
C PHE A 88 23.04 -9.69 -19.12
N SER A 89 23.41 -8.42 -18.93
CA SER A 89 24.13 -7.66 -19.96
C SER A 89 25.57 -8.16 -20.11
N GLN A 90 26.03 -8.36 -21.34
CA GLN A 90 27.40 -8.81 -21.64
C GLN A 90 28.47 -7.88 -21.08
N SER A 91 28.23 -6.57 -21.07
CA SER A 91 29.12 -5.59 -20.47
C SER A 91 29.23 -5.76 -18.95
N THR A 92 28.11 -6.03 -18.29
CA THR A 92 28.04 -6.28 -16.85
C THR A 92 28.73 -7.59 -16.49
N ILE A 93 28.44 -8.69 -17.21
CA ILE A 93 29.03 -10.01 -16.94
C ILE A 93 30.56 -9.95 -16.93
N ARG A 94 31.17 -9.18 -17.84
CA ARG A 94 32.61 -8.98 -17.93
C ARG A 94 33.23 -8.15 -16.79
N SER A 95 32.39 -7.53 -15.96
CA SER A 95 32.82 -6.63 -14.89
C SER A 95 32.45 -7.12 -13.48
N LEU A 96 31.81 -8.31 -13.37
CA LEU A 96 31.30 -8.84 -12.09
C LEU A 96 32.41 -9.17 -11.09
N ASP A 97 33.62 -9.49 -11.58
CA ASP A 97 34.81 -9.80 -10.79
C ASP A 97 35.74 -8.60 -10.61
N ASN A 98 35.46 -7.46 -11.26
CA ASN A 98 36.29 -6.27 -11.21
C ASN A 98 35.86 -5.33 -10.05
N PRO A 99 36.68 -5.18 -8.98
CA PRO A 99 36.35 -4.27 -7.88
C PRO A 99 36.22 -2.80 -8.31
N ALA A 100 36.93 -2.35 -9.35
CA ALA A 100 36.85 -0.98 -9.86
C ALA A 100 35.49 -0.68 -10.49
N ALA A 101 34.82 -1.68 -11.06
CA ALA A 101 33.49 -1.54 -11.64
C ALA A 101 32.38 -1.41 -10.60
N LYS A 102 32.65 -1.72 -9.34
CA LYS A 102 31.70 -1.67 -8.21
C LYS A 102 30.35 -2.33 -8.53
N PRO A 103 30.32 -3.63 -8.89
CA PRO A 103 29.11 -4.31 -9.35
C PRO A 103 27.97 -4.29 -8.31
N TRP A 104 28.27 -4.26 -7.01
CA TRP A 104 27.25 -4.09 -5.96
C TRP A 104 26.59 -2.71 -5.94
N ALA A 105 27.35 -1.64 -6.23
CA ALA A 105 26.78 -0.29 -6.33
C ALA A 105 25.90 -0.16 -7.59
N MET A 106 26.33 -0.79 -8.71
CA MET A 106 25.55 -0.88 -9.94
C MET A 106 24.21 -1.60 -9.70
N LEU A 107 24.24 -2.78 -9.05
CA LEU A 107 23.04 -3.54 -8.73
C LEU A 107 22.10 -2.76 -7.78
N LEU A 108 22.65 -2.09 -6.77
CA LEU A 108 21.91 -1.27 -5.83
C LEU A 108 21.21 -0.09 -6.52
N LEU A 109 21.91 0.59 -7.41
CA LEU A 109 21.33 1.69 -8.19
C LEU A 109 20.21 1.20 -9.12
N GLY A 110 20.41 0.09 -9.83
CA GLY A 110 19.37 -0.55 -10.63
C GLY A 110 18.14 -0.93 -9.81
N THR A 111 18.38 -1.47 -8.60
CA THR A 111 17.32 -1.78 -7.63
C THR A 111 16.56 -0.53 -7.19
N ALA A 112 17.25 0.59 -7.00
CA ALA A 112 16.61 1.86 -6.64
C ALA A 112 15.71 2.39 -7.74
N PHE A 113 16.11 2.29 -9.01
CA PHE A 113 15.26 2.63 -10.16
C PHE A 113 13.99 1.80 -10.21
N VAL A 114 14.11 0.49 -10.03
CA VAL A 114 12.95 -0.41 -10.00
C VAL A 114 12.05 -0.11 -8.81
N ASN A 115 12.60 0.07 -7.61
CA ASN A 115 11.82 0.34 -6.41
C ASN A 115 11.15 1.72 -6.41
N ALA A 116 11.71 2.74 -7.08
CA ALA A 116 11.04 4.01 -7.24
C ALA A 116 9.66 3.86 -7.92
N MET A 117 9.53 2.92 -8.85
CA MET A 117 8.26 2.61 -9.51
C MET A 117 7.48 1.52 -8.76
N THR A 118 8.09 0.34 -8.57
CA THR A 118 7.39 -0.83 -8.02
C THR A 118 7.03 -0.64 -6.55
N GLY A 119 7.85 0.06 -5.77
CA GLY A 119 7.58 0.37 -4.36
C GLY A 119 6.34 1.26 -4.19
N THR A 120 6.20 2.31 -5.03
CA THR A 120 5.03 3.19 -5.00
C THR A 120 3.75 2.47 -5.39
N VAL A 121 3.81 1.65 -6.46
CA VAL A 121 2.67 0.83 -6.89
C VAL A 121 2.33 -0.20 -5.81
N PHE A 122 3.34 -0.83 -5.21
CA PHE A 122 3.17 -1.81 -4.14
C PHE A 122 2.37 -1.24 -2.96
N VAL A 123 2.79 -0.09 -2.41
CA VAL A 123 2.10 0.51 -1.26
C VAL A 123 0.71 1.05 -1.64
N ALA A 124 0.52 1.55 -2.86
CA ALA A 124 -0.80 1.99 -3.35
C ALA A 124 -1.79 0.82 -3.46
N VAL A 125 -1.34 -0.32 -3.99
CA VAL A 125 -2.15 -1.55 -4.08
C VAL A 125 -2.50 -2.07 -2.69
N LEU A 126 -1.53 -2.12 -1.77
CA LEU A 126 -1.76 -2.57 -0.39
C LEU A 126 -2.78 -1.67 0.32
N ALA A 127 -2.61 -0.36 0.27
CA ALA A 127 -3.51 0.61 0.89
C ALA A 127 -4.92 0.51 0.31
N SER A 128 -5.04 0.50 -1.02
CA SER A 128 -6.32 0.40 -1.73
C SER A 128 -7.08 -0.87 -1.35
N ARG A 129 -6.42 -2.03 -1.37
CA ARG A 129 -7.04 -3.31 -1.00
C ARG A 129 -7.50 -3.35 0.44
N GLN A 130 -6.75 -2.70 1.35
CA GLN A 130 -7.07 -2.72 2.77
C GLN A 130 -8.22 -1.77 3.14
N THR A 131 -8.49 -0.75 2.32
CA THR A 131 -9.60 0.20 2.53
C THR A 131 -10.87 -0.19 1.79
N ASP A 132 -10.77 -0.90 0.69
CA ASP A 132 -11.90 -1.35 -0.13
C ASP A 132 -12.94 -2.15 0.67
N ILE A 133 -12.50 -2.98 1.60
CA ILE A 133 -13.40 -3.71 2.52
C ILE A 133 -14.26 -2.76 3.34
N GLU A 134 -13.69 -1.65 3.81
CA GLU A 134 -14.39 -0.71 4.66
C GLU A 134 -15.42 0.09 3.86
N HIS A 135 -15.14 0.38 2.59
CA HIS A 135 -16.10 1.03 1.69
C HIS A 135 -17.22 0.08 1.26
N SER A 136 -16.88 -1.14 0.83
CA SER A 136 -17.87 -2.11 0.32
C SER A 136 -18.72 -2.76 1.40
N GLY A 137 -18.21 -2.89 2.64
CA GLY A 137 -18.84 -3.62 3.74
C GLY A 137 -19.44 -2.75 4.86
N ALA A 138 -19.62 -1.43 4.64
CA ALA A 138 -20.01 -0.47 5.70
C ALA A 138 -19.08 -0.54 6.94
N GLY A 139 -17.82 -0.94 6.71
CA GLY A 139 -16.83 -1.16 7.77
C GLY A 139 -16.52 0.10 8.57
N TRP A 140 -16.57 1.29 7.94
CA TRP A 140 -16.42 2.58 8.62
C TRP A 140 -17.50 2.79 9.67
N ASN A 141 -18.76 2.46 9.36
CA ASN A 141 -19.88 2.56 10.31
C ASN A 141 -19.73 1.55 11.44
N LEU A 142 -19.34 0.32 11.11
CA LEU A 142 -19.11 -0.73 12.11
C LEU A 142 -17.96 -0.37 13.06
N ALA A 143 -16.87 0.19 12.56
CA ALA A 143 -15.78 0.70 13.37
C ALA A 143 -16.24 1.83 14.29
N ALA A 144 -17.02 2.78 13.79
CA ALA A 144 -17.56 3.87 14.58
C ALA A 144 -18.47 3.39 15.70
N THR A 145 -19.35 2.42 15.44
CA THR A 145 -20.21 1.81 16.49
C THR A 145 -19.43 1.03 17.55
N SER A 146 -18.23 0.55 17.21
CA SER A 146 -17.31 -0.09 18.18
C SER A 146 -16.39 0.90 18.90
N GLY A 147 -16.59 2.21 18.71
CA GLY A 147 -15.82 3.28 19.36
C GLY A 147 -14.47 3.59 18.71
N LEU A 148 -14.18 3.03 17.50
CA LEU A 148 -12.98 3.34 16.74
C LEU A 148 -13.22 4.52 15.80
N THR A 149 -12.44 5.58 15.95
CA THR A 149 -12.44 6.69 14.99
C THR A 149 -11.81 6.25 13.66
N PRO A 150 -12.17 6.85 12.52
CA PRO A 150 -11.54 6.55 11.23
C PRO A 150 -10.00 6.66 11.26
N GLY A 151 -9.47 7.70 11.91
CA GLY A 151 -8.03 7.87 12.06
C GLY A 151 -7.38 6.76 12.94
N ALA A 152 -8.07 6.28 13.99
CA ALA A 152 -7.57 5.15 14.78
C ALA A 152 -7.53 3.86 13.93
N LEU A 153 -8.56 3.62 13.13
CA LEU A 153 -8.60 2.48 12.20
C LEU A 153 -7.48 2.57 11.16
N CYS A 154 -7.24 3.75 10.56
CA CYS A 154 -6.13 3.95 9.62
C CYS A 154 -4.77 3.66 10.26
N ARG A 155 -4.54 4.09 11.50
CA ARG A 155 -3.29 3.76 12.24
C ARG A 155 -3.12 2.27 12.47
N VAL A 156 -4.19 1.56 12.84
CA VAL A 156 -4.17 0.11 13.00
C VAL A 156 -3.86 -0.60 11.67
N LYS A 157 -4.48 -0.17 10.57
CA LYS A 157 -4.22 -0.67 9.22
C LYS A 157 -2.78 -0.40 8.79
N LEU A 158 -2.27 0.81 9.03
CA LEU A 158 -0.88 1.16 8.73
C LEU A 158 0.11 0.26 9.50
N ALA A 159 -0.13 0.03 10.79
CA ALA A 159 0.70 -0.86 11.59
C ALA A 159 0.70 -2.30 11.02
N ALA A 160 -0.47 -2.82 10.67
CA ALA A 160 -0.58 -4.15 10.05
C ALA A 160 0.15 -4.22 8.69
N LEU A 161 0.00 -3.18 7.85
CA LEU A 161 0.69 -3.10 6.55
C LEU A 161 2.21 -2.96 6.72
N THR A 162 2.69 -2.20 7.71
CA THR A 162 4.12 -2.08 8.00
C THR A 162 4.75 -3.42 8.36
N LEU A 163 4.03 -4.27 9.12
CA LEU A 163 4.47 -5.64 9.42
C LEU A 163 4.56 -6.54 8.18
N LEU A 164 3.93 -6.18 7.09
CA LEU A 164 4.08 -6.84 5.79
C LEU A 164 5.17 -6.18 4.93
N ILE A 165 5.20 -4.85 4.88
CA ILE A 165 6.12 -4.06 4.04
C ILE A 165 7.57 -4.31 4.46
N ALA A 166 7.90 -4.20 5.74
CA ALA A 166 9.27 -4.28 6.22
C ALA A 166 9.93 -5.64 5.89
N PRO A 167 9.35 -6.80 6.23
CA PRO A 167 9.94 -8.08 5.86
C PRO A 167 9.98 -8.30 4.35
N THR A 168 9.00 -7.80 3.59
CA THR A 168 9.00 -7.90 2.12
C THR A 168 10.22 -7.19 1.52
N VAL A 169 10.52 -5.98 1.97
CA VAL A 169 11.71 -5.22 1.53
C VAL A 169 13.01 -5.91 1.91
N VAL A 170 13.09 -6.45 3.13
CA VAL A 170 14.27 -7.20 3.59
C VAL A 170 14.49 -8.46 2.74
N LEU A 171 13.43 -9.25 2.51
CA LEU A 171 13.51 -10.46 1.69
C LEU A 171 13.88 -10.13 0.24
N GLN A 172 13.31 -9.07 -0.34
CA GLN A 172 13.60 -8.62 -1.69
C GLN A 172 15.08 -8.26 -1.86
N ASN A 173 15.64 -7.43 -1.01
CA ASN A 173 17.04 -7.01 -1.10
C ASN A 173 18.01 -8.17 -0.77
N SER A 174 17.64 -9.04 0.18
CA SER A 174 18.41 -10.26 0.46
C SER A 174 18.43 -11.20 -0.74
N ALA A 175 17.29 -11.39 -1.41
CA ALA A 175 17.20 -12.21 -2.61
C ALA A 175 18.06 -11.64 -3.75
N LEU A 176 18.11 -10.31 -3.93
CA LEU A 176 18.99 -9.66 -4.92
C LEU A 176 20.47 -9.86 -4.62
N ILE A 177 20.89 -9.77 -3.35
CA ILE A 177 22.27 -10.02 -2.94
C ILE A 177 22.65 -11.48 -3.24
N ILE A 178 21.77 -12.43 -2.85
CA ILE A 178 21.98 -13.85 -3.12
C ILE A 178 22.07 -14.11 -4.63
N PHE A 179 21.14 -13.52 -5.40
CA PHE A 179 21.11 -13.67 -6.85
C PHE A 179 22.36 -13.08 -7.51
N GLY A 180 22.82 -11.90 -7.06
CA GLY A 180 24.08 -11.31 -7.53
C GLY A 180 25.30 -12.23 -7.29
N ARG A 181 25.34 -12.92 -6.15
CA ARG A 181 26.38 -13.95 -5.87
C ARG A 181 26.29 -15.13 -6.83
N ILE A 182 25.09 -15.63 -7.08
CA ILE A 182 24.84 -16.75 -8.01
C ILE A 182 25.26 -16.36 -9.43
N MET A 183 25.02 -15.11 -9.84
CA MET A 183 25.40 -14.59 -11.16
C MET A 183 26.89 -14.33 -11.32
N GLY A 184 27.71 -14.48 -10.26
CA GLY A 184 29.16 -14.43 -10.32
C GLY A 184 29.80 -13.14 -9.78
N ILE A 185 29.08 -12.30 -9.03
CA ILE A 185 29.71 -11.16 -8.36
C ILE A 185 30.63 -11.72 -7.26
N SER A 186 31.94 -11.78 -7.53
CA SER A 186 32.94 -12.28 -6.62
C SER A 186 33.48 -11.21 -5.66
N VAL A 187 33.34 -9.94 -6.02
CA VAL A 187 33.78 -8.79 -5.21
C VAL A 187 33.11 -8.80 -3.82
N PRO A 188 33.84 -8.49 -2.73
CA PRO A 188 33.26 -8.37 -1.41
C PRO A 188 32.07 -7.41 -1.38
N LEU A 189 31.00 -7.81 -0.66
CA LEU A 189 29.82 -6.96 -0.50
C LEU A 189 30.12 -5.83 0.50
N ASP A 190 29.91 -4.59 0.08
CA ASP A 190 29.83 -3.47 1.02
C ASP A 190 28.44 -3.45 1.67
N VAL A 191 28.35 -4.02 2.87
CA VAL A 191 27.08 -4.25 3.57
C VAL A 191 26.41 -2.94 3.99
N GLY A 192 27.18 -1.90 4.33
CA GLY A 192 26.68 -0.63 4.87
C GLY A 192 25.62 0.02 3.97
N PRO A 193 25.91 0.31 2.69
CA PRO A 193 24.94 0.90 1.76
C PRO A 193 23.68 0.05 1.56
N TRP A 194 23.80 -1.28 1.52
CA TRP A 194 22.65 -2.17 1.35
C TRP A 194 21.74 -2.19 2.57
N VAL A 195 22.30 -2.25 3.78
CA VAL A 195 21.52 -2.16 5.03
C VAL A 195 20.84 -0.81 5.15
N THR A 196 21.58 0.28 4.91
CA THR A 196 21.03 1.64 4.94
C THR A 196 19.87 1.78 3.96
N TYR A 197 20.05 1.36 2.71
CA TYR A 197 19.01 1.42 1.70
C TYR A 197 17.78 0.58 2.10
N THR A 198 17.97 -0.64 2.57
CA THR A 198 16.89 -1.55 2.97
C THR A 198 16.04 -0.95 4.09
N LEU A 199 16.67 -0.41 5.13
CA LEU A 199 15.98 0.22 6.25
C LEU A 199 15.22 1.48 5.81
N LEU A 200 15.87 2.34 5.06
CA LEU A 200 15.26 3.57 4.58
C LEU A 200 14.14 3.31 3.56
N LEU A 201 14.29 2.30 2.70
CA LEU A 201 13.24 1.89 1.77
C LEU A 201 11.99 1.38 2.51
N ALA A 202 12.17 0.57 3.56
CA ALA A 202 11.07 0.12 4.39
C ALA A 202 10.34 1.30 5.07
N LEU A 203 11.09 2.29 5.58
CA LEU A 203 10.52 3.50 6.19
C LEU A 203 9.80 4.38 5.16
N VAL A 204 10.40 4.63 3.99
CA VAL A 204 9.77 5.42 2.92
C VAL A 204 8.52 4.71 2.39
N ASN A 205 8.58 3.40 2.18
CA ASN A 205 7.39 2.62 1.79
C ASN A 205 6.29 2.71 2.85
N THR A 206 6.61 2.69 4.14
CA THR A 206 5.63 2.86 5.22
C THR A 206 5.02 4.26 5.20
N ALA A 207 5.82 5.31 5.04
CA ALA A 207 5.36 6.68 4.93
C ALA A 207 4.46 6.88 3.68
N MET A 208 4.87 6.34 2.54
CA MET A 208 4.07 6.38 1.32
C MET A 208 2.80 5.53 1.44
N CYS A 209 2.83 4.42 2.19
CA CYS A 209 1.65 3.64 2.51
C CYS A 209 0.67 4.45 3.37
N ALA A 210 1.13 5.23 4.34
CA ALA A 210 0.29 6.14 5.12
C ALA A 210 -0.41 7.16 4.22
N TYR A 211 0.33 7.78 3.30
CA TYR A 211 -0.23 8.70 2.31
C TYR A 211 -1.31 8.04 1.44
N HIS A 212 -1.03 6.86 0.87
CA HIS A 212 -2.00 6.15 0.03
C HIS A 212 -3.18 5.61 0.84
N LEU A 213 -2.98 5.25 2.11
CA LEU A 213 -4.04 4.82 3.00
C LEU A 213 -4.99 5.99 3.33
N TRP A 214 -4.44 7.18 3.59
CA TRP A 214 -5.23 8.40 3.74
C TRP A 214 -6.02 8.71 2.46
N LEU A 215 -5.36 8.68 1.29
CA LEU A 215 -6.02 8.91 0.01
C LEU A 215 -7.15 7.89 -0.23
N ALA A 216 -6.89 6.60 0.04
CA ALA A 216 -7.86 5.54 -0.12
C ALA A 216 -9.02 5.61 0.89
N ALA A 217 -8.82 6.21 2.06
CA ALA A 217 -9.89 6.44 3.03
C ALA A 217 -10.85 7.56 2.58
N VAL A 218 -10.33 8.56 1.84
CA VAL A 218 -11.12 9.71 1.35
C VAL A 218 -11.76 9.42 -0.01
N VAL A 219 -11.09 8.63 -0.86
CA VAL A 219 -11.53 8.35 -2.23
C VAL A 219 -11.95 6.89 -2.34
N GLU A 220 -13.24 6.65 -2.56
CA GLU A 220 -13.81 5.30 -2.69
C GLU A 220 -13.31 4.55 -3.93
N ASN A 221 -12.95 5.29 -5.00
CA ASN A 221 -12.52 4.69 -6.25
C ASN A 221 -11.06 4.20 -6.17
N GLN A 222 -10.88 2.89 -6.10
CA GLN A 222 -9.58 2.22 -6.09
C GLN A 222 -8.67 2.62 -7.26
N LEU A 223 -9.24 2.85 -8.46
CA LEU A 223 -8.44 3.20 -9.64
C LEU A 223 -7.73 4.52 -9.45
N VAL A 224 -8.33 5.48 -8.72
CA VAL A 224 -7.69 6.77 -8.43
C VAL A 224 -6.45 6.56 -7.57
N VAL A 225 -6.55 5.80 -6.49
CA VAL A 225 -5.44 5.51 -5.57
C VAL A 225 -4.29 4.80 -6.31
N MET A 226 -4.62 3.79 -7.13
CA MET A 226 -3.64 3.03 -7.90
C MET A 226 -3.00 3.89 -8.99
N SER A 227 -3.77 4.78 -9.65
CA SER A 227 -3.26 5.71 -10.67
C SER A 227 -2.30 6.73 -10.06
N VAL A 228 -2.61 7.26 -8.87
CA VAL A 228 -1.69 8.15 -8.13
C VAL A 228 -0.41 7.41 -7.77
N GLY A 229 -0.49 6.13 -7.36
CA GLY A 229 0.69 5.29 -7.11
C GLY A 229 1.54 5.08 -8.37
N LEU A 230 0.90 4.80 -9.50
CA LEU A 230 1.59 4.59 -10.78
C LEU A 230 2.27 5.88 -11.27
N LEU A 231 1.54 7.01 -11.28
CA LEU A 231 2.10 8.32 -11.64
C LEU A 231 3.24 8.71 -10.71
N GLY A 232 3.06 8.45 -9.41
CA GLY A 232 4.09 8.66 -8.40
C GLY A 232 5.36 7.85 -8.66
N GLY A 233 5.21 6.61 -9.16
CA GLY A 233 6.33 5.77 -9.57
C GLY A 233 7.13 6.38 -10.73
N PHE A 234 6.47 6.90 -11.77
CA PHE A 234 7.14 7.62 -12.85
C PHE A 234 7.85 8.88 -12.34
N ILE A 235 7.22 9.66 -11.45
CA ILE A 235 7.85 10.79 -10.80
C ILE A 235 9.09 10.34 -10.01
N GLY A 236 9.01 9.25 -9.25
CA GLY A 236 10.12 8.68 -8.48
C GLY A 236 11.32 8.32 -9.35
N ILE A 237 11.10 7.66 -10.50
CA ILE A 237 12.16 7.38 -11.49
C ILE A 237 12.78 8.67 -12.02
N TYR A 238 11.95 9.64 -12.41
CA TYR A 238 12.44 10.92 -12.92
C TYR A 238 13.28 11.66 -11.86
N MET A 239 12.93 11.58 -10.59
CA MET A 239 13.67 12.20 -9.49
C MET A 239 15.06 11.59 -9.27
N LEU A 240 15.28 10.31 -9.62
CA LEU A 240 16.62 9.69 -9.61
C LEU A 240 17.57 10.30 -10.66
N LEU A 241 17.01 10.87 -11.73
CA LEU A 241 17.74 11.53 -12.80
C LEU A 241 17.82 13.05 -12.61
N SER A 242 17.12 13.60 -11.62
CA SER A 242 16.96 15.03 -11.39
C SER A 242 17.92 15.53 -10.30
N PRO A 243 18.17 16.86 -10.23
CA PRO A 243 18.91 17.42 -9.13
C PRO A 243 18.25 17.10 -7.76
N PRO A 244 19.05 16.79 -6.72
CA PRO A 244 18.52 16.42 -5.39
C PRO A 244 17.59 17.47 -4.77
N ALA A 245 17.76 18.75 -5.12
CA ALA A 245 16.89 19.83 -4.64
C ALA A 245 15.43 19.63 -5.08
N LEU A 246 15.21 19.18 -6.32
CA LEU A 246 13.87 18.91 -6.85
C LEU A 246 13.24 17.66 -6.19
N ALA A 247 14.05 16.62 -5.98
CA ALA A 247 13.59 15.40 -5.33
C ALA A 247 13.07 15.63 -3.90
N ARG A 248 13.58 16.64 -3.19
CA ARG A 248 13.13 16.98 -1.83
C ARG A 248 11.73 17.59 -1.77
N LEU A 249 11.22 18.13 -2.87
CA LEU A 249 9.92 18.83 -2.91
C LEU A 249 8.73 17.89 -3.04
N LEU A 250 8.94 16.67 -3.52
CA LEU A 250 7.87 15.72 -3.82
C LEU A 250 7.99 14.46 -2.95
N PRO A 251 6.87 13.92 -2.44
CA PRO A 251 6.89 12.70 -1.63
C PRO A 251 7.57 11.52 -2.33
N TRP A 252 7.29 11.33 -3.61
CA TRP A 252 7.90 10.28 -4.43
C TRP A 252 9.40 10.47 -4.71
N GLY A 253 9.90 11.69 -4.57
CA GLY A 253 11.33 12.00 -4.70
C GLY A 253 12.19 11.38 -3.59
N TYR A 254 11.58 10.97 -2.48
CA TYR A 254 12.32 10.34 -1.39
C TYR A 254 12.85 8.96 -1.74
N TYR A 255 12.31 8.27 -2.73
CA TYR A 255 12.93 7.07 -3.29
C TYR A 255 14.31 7.38 -3.91
N ALA A 256 14.47 8.55 -4.52
CA ALA A 256 15.77 9.01 -5.01
C ALA A 256 16.70 9.47 -3.87
N ILE A 257 16.18 10.21 -2.91
CA ILE A 257 16.96 10.76 -1.76
C ILE A 257 17.60 9.65 -0.92
N ILE A 258 16.91 8.52 -0.73
CA ILE A 258 17.44 7.39 0.07
C ILE A 258 18.41 6.50 -0.70
N THR A 259 18.64 6.74 -2.00
CA THR A 259 19.50 5.91 -2.83
C THR A 259 20.97 6.20 -2.54
N PRO A 260 21.75 5.26 -1.96
CA PRO A 260 23.13 5.49 -1.57
C PRO A 260 24.12 5.17 -2.70
N ALA A 261 23.70 5.26 -3.95
CA ALA A 261 24.53 5.00 -5.11
C ALA A 261 24.19 5.96 -6.24
N LYS A 262 25.20 6.33 -7.03
CA LYS A 262 25.04 7.11 -8.27
C LYS A 262 25.90 6.53 -9.39
N VAL A 263 25.57 6.90 -10.60
CA VAL A 263 26.40 6.68 -11.79
C VAL A 263 26.80 8.03 -12.39
N SER A 264 28.05 8.14 -12.79
CA SER A 264 28.59 9.29 -13.56
C SER A 264 29.29 8.76 -14.80
N MET A 265 29.35 9.56 -15.85
CA MET A 265 30.11 9.24 -17.07
C MET A 265 31.47 9.91 -16.98
N VAL A 266 32.54 9.15 -17.02
CA VAL A 266 33.93 9.60 -17.06
C VAL A 266 34.56 8.93 -18.25
N ASP A 267 35.11 9.71 -19.18
CA ASP A 267 35.75 9.25 -20.44
C ASP A 267 34.88 8.22 -21.19
N SER A 268 33.56 8.49 -21.30
CA SER A 268 32.56 7.62 -21.93
C SER A 268 32.32 6.26 -21.23
N HIS A 269 32.84 6.11 -20.02
CA HIS A 269 32.60 4.92 -19.20
C HIS A 269 31.71 5.24 -18.00
N ALA A 270 30.79 4.34 -17.66
CA ALA A 270 29.95 4.47 -16.48
C ALA A 270 30.77 4.13 -15.20
N VAL A 271 30.87 5.09 -14.30
CA VAL A 271 31.52 4.94 -13.01
C VAL A 271 30.47 4.98 -11.92
N TYR A 272 30.42 3.92 -11.11
CA TYR A 272 29.48 3.81 -9.98
C TYR A 272 30.17 4.23 -8.69
N GLU A 273 29.44 4.99 -7.87
CA GLU A 273 29.94 5.46 -6.57
C GLU A 273 28.85 5.34 -5.49
N TYR A 274 29.30 5.06 -4.27
CA TYR A 274 28.42 5.17 -3.12
C TYR A 274 28.29 6.61 -2.66
N LEU A 275 27.09 7.00 -2.22
CA LEU A 275 26.75 8.30 -1.66
C LEU A 275 26.34 8.16 -0.21
N GLN A 276 26.60 9.21 0.55
CA GLN A 276 25.98 9.34 1.87
C GLN A 276 24.56 9.90 1.73
N VAL A 277 23.60 9.18 2.36
CA VAL A 277 22.21 9.61 2.35
C VAL A 277 22.03 10.82 3.26
N PRO A 278 21.35 11.89 2.83
CA PRO A 278 21.10 13.09 3.64
C PRO A 278 20.01 12.83 4.70
N MET A 279 20.37 12.18 5.80
CA MET A 279 19.46 11.67 6.85
C MET A 279 18.54 12.74 7.43
N GLY A 280 18.97 14.00 7.51
CA GLY A 280 18.14 15.10 8.01
C GLY A 280 16.87 15.33 7.16
N TRP A 281 16.99 15.25 5.84
CA TRP A 281 15.83 15.36 4.93
C TRP A 281 14.90 14.16 5.03
N VAL A 282 15.47 12.96 5.13
CA VAL A 282 14.67 11.73 5.31
C VAL A 282 13.90 11.78 6.63
N ALA A 283 14.58 12.16 7.73
CA ALA A 283 13.92 12.30 9.03
C ALA A 283 12.80 13.37 8.98
N GLY A 284 13.04 14.51 8.35
CA GLY A 284 12.02 15.55 8.17
C GLY A 284 10.79 15.05 7.41
N PHE A 285 10.99 14.28 6.34
CA PHE A 285 9.90 13.65 5.59
C PHE A 285 9.10 12.66 6.42
N LEU A 286 9.78 11.79 7.16
CA LEU A 286 9.13 10.78 8.01
C LEU A 286 8.32 11.44 9.14
N VAL A 287 8.84 12.51 9.75
CA VAL A 287 8.10 13.29 10.75
C VAL A 287 6.86 13.94 10.12
N LEU A 288 7.00 14.56 8.95
CA LEU A 288 5.88 15.18 8.26
C LEU A 288 4.77 14.18 7.96
N THR A 289 5.13 12.99 7.45
CA THR A 289 4.15 11.93 7.16
C THR A 289 3.53 11.30 8.41
N ALA A 290 4.22 11.33 9.55
CA ALA A 290 3.67 10.83 10.82
C ALA A 290 2.62 11.79 11.43
N VAL A 291 2.60 13.06 11.03
CA VAL A 291 1.64 14.08 11.52
C VAL A 291 0.34 14.05 10.72
N ILE A 292 0.36 13.55 9.50
CA ILE A 292 -0.81 13.37 8.62
C ILE A 292 -1.58 12.11 9.03
#